data_d2d864f7a6299bda05ac6389ba3ea32a
#
_entry.id   d2d864f7a6299bda05ac6389ba3ea32a
#
_cell.length_a   1.000
_cell.length_b   1.000
_cell.length_c   1.000
_cell.angle_alpha   90.00
_cell.angle_beta   90.00
_cell.angle_gamma   90.00
#
_symmetry.space_group_name_H-M   'P 1'
#
loop_
_entity.id
_entity.type
_entity.pdbx_description
1 polymer ?
#
loop_
_entity_poly.entity_id
_entity_poly.type
_entity_poly.pdbx_seq_one_letter_code
_entity_poly.pdbx_strand_id
1 'polypeptide(L)'
;MNVKTLLALTALLLSACAANIRGTVQLVDSRQQPIPNESPKGVVVNMINTKAAVDQASASASVDEKGEFESPKDSIKPGVYKVEVSRIGYETQTETVEVGSFGKKLEIKLRKIDEAKRKSIKGATSDEDKIINPGEVNIQAPAM
;
A
#
# COMPACT_ATOMS: atom_id res chain seq x y z
N MET A 1 23.17 3.87 46.21
CA MET A 1 22.93 4.12 44.75
C MET A 1 22.84 5.62 44.59
N ASN A 2 23.78 6.22 43.86
CA ASN A 2 23.87 7.68 43.75
C ASN A 2 22.70 8.25 42.94
N VAL A 3 22.13 9.38 43.40
CA VAL A 3 21.00 10.07 42.71
C VAL A 3 21.29 10.32 41.21
N LYS A 4 22.55 10.53 40.85
CA LYS A 4 22.98 10.69 39.45
C LYS A 4 22.82 9.43 38.61
N THR A 5 23.00 8.23 39.18
CA THR A 5 22.79 6.94 38.52
C THR A 5 21.28 6.62 38.37
N LEU A 6 20.47 7.04 39.34
CA LEU A 6 19.02 6.90 39.25
C LEU A 6 18.42 7.80 38.15
N LEU A 7 18.94 9.05 38.03
CA LEU A 7 18.50 9.98 36.97
C LEU A 7 18.89 9.50 35.56
N ALA A 8 20.06 8.87 35.43
CA ALA A 8 20.47 8.30 34.12
C ALA A 8 19.64 7.07 33.72
N LEU A 9 19.22 6.26 34.69
CA LEU A 9 18.38 5.08 34.43
C LEU A 9 16.96 5.45 34.04
N THR A 10 16.40 6.53 34.61
CA THR A 10 15.06 7.03 34.23
C THR A 10 15.04 7.68 32.84
N ALA A 11 16.13 8.30 32.41
CA ALA A 11 16.21 8.89 31.05
C ALA A 11 16.25 7.83 29.94
N LEU A 12 16.72 6.61 30.23
CA LEU A 12 16.71 5.51 29.24
C LEU A 12 15.31 4.91 28.98
N LEU A 13 14.36 5.10 29.88
CA LEU A 13 13.00 4.56 29.77
C LEU A 13 12.05 5.46 28.98
N LEU A 14 12.47 6.63 28.56
CA LEU A 14 11.71 7.59 27.75
C LEU A 14 11.97 7.47 26.26
N SER A 15 12.51 6.34 25.76
CA SER A 15 12.45 6.04 24.34
C SER A 15 10.99 5.86 23.98
N ALA A 16 10.35 6.98 23.61
CA ALA A 16 8.98 7.02 23.14
C ALA A 16 8.82 5.95 22.05
N CYS A 17 8.01 4.93 22.33
CA CYS A 17 7.60 3.97 21.34
C CYS A 17 6.78 4.73 20.28
N ALA A 18 7.46 5.22 19.24
CA ALA A 18 6.77 5.82 18.10
C ALA A 18 5.92 4.73 17.45
N ALA A 19 4.64 5.02 17.24
CA ALA A 19 3.78 4.11 16.51
C ALA A 19 4.37 3.87 15.12
N ASN A 20 4.38 2.61 14.66
CA ASN A 20 4.82 2.24 13.32
C ASN A 20 3.92 1.15 12.74
N ILE A 21 3.96 0.99 11.43
CA ILE A 21 3.38 -0.16 10.73
C ILE A 21 4.55 -0.90 10.10
N ARG A 22 4.71 -2.16 10.48
CA ARG A 22 5.76 -3.04 9.96
C ARG A 22 5.20 -4.40 9.65
N GLY A 23 5.88 -5.18 8.85
CA GLY A 23 5.41 -6.52 8.56
C GLY A 23 6.21 -7.22 7.49
N THR A 24 5.60 -8.30 7.00
CA THR A 24 6.18 -9.14 5.95
C THR A 24 5.19 -9.30 4.81
N VAL A 25 5.73 -9.34 3.60
CA VAL A 25 4.99 -9.64 2.37
C VAL A 25 5.52 -10.90 1.76
N GLN A 26 4.65 -11.87 1.54
CA GLN A 26 4.95 -13.13 0.86
C GLN A 26 4.28 -13.14 -0.51
N LEU A 27 5.04 -13.46 -1.55
CA LEU A 27 4.49 -13.65 -2.89
C LEU A 27 3.92 -15.06 -3.01
N VAL A 28 2.68 -15.16 -3.45
CA VAL A 28 1.98 -16.45 -3.59
C VAL A 28 1.36 -16.60 -4.97
N ASP A 29 1.22 -17.84 -5.40
CA ASP A 29 0.53 -18.20 -6.64
C ASP A 29 -1.00 -18.16 -6.49
N SER A 30 -1.73 -18.54 -7.53
CA SER A 30 -3.19 -18.63 -7.51
C SER A 30 -3.75 -19.64 -6.50
N ARG A 31 -2.93 -20.56 -6.01
CA ARG A 31 -3.27 -21.58 -5.01
C ARG A 31 -2.83 -21.22 -3.60
N GLN A 32 -2.39 -19.96 -3.38
CA GLN A 32 -1.85 -19.47 -2.10
C GLN A 32 -0.54 -20.14 -1.67
N GLN A 33 0.20 -20.76 -2.61
CA GLN A 33 1.49 -21.36 -2.32
C GLN A 33 2.61 -20.32 -2.56
N PRO A 34 3.66 -20.30 -1.72
CA PRO A 34 4.80 -19.43 -1.92
C PRO A 34 5.45 -19.67 -3.29
N ILE A 35 5.78 -18.60 -4.00
CA ILE A 35 6.48 -18.69 -5.27
C ILE A 35 7.99 -18.81 -4.98
N PRO A 36 8.63 -19.96 -5.28
CA PRO A 36 10.05 -20.11 -5.06
C PRO A 36 10.85 -19.19 -6.00
N ASN A 37 11.98 -18.70 -5.50
CA ASN A 37 12.95 -17.89 -6.28
C ASN A 37 12.42 -16.53 -6.80
N GLU A 38 11.27 -16.06 -6.35
CA GLU A 38 10.78 -14.72 -6.68
C GLU A 38 10.94 -13.80 -5.47
N SER A 39 11.77 -12.75 -5.62
CA SER A 39 12.02 -11.78 -4.54
C SER A 39 10.82 -10.84 -4.38
N PRO A 40 10.37 -10.57 -3.15
CA PRO A 40 9.34 -9.58 -2.87
C PRO A 40 9.83 -8.13 -2.97
N LYS A 41 11.11 -7.92 -3.24
CA LYS A 41 11.68 -6.58 -3.45
C LYS A 41 10.89 -5.80 -4.50
N GLY A 42 10.61 -4.54 -4.20
CA GLY A 42 9.87 -3.64 -5.10
C GLY A 42 8.36 -3.73 -4.96
N VAL A 43 7.83 -4.51 -4.02
CA VAL A 43 6.46 -4.34 -3.55
C VAL A 43 6.35 -3.02 -2.81
N VAL A 44 5.30 -2.26 -3.05
CA VAL A 44 5.01 -0.99 -2.39
C VAL A 44 3.86 -1.17 -1.41
N VAL A 45 4.05 -0.66 -0.20
CA VAL A 45 3.05 -0.64 0.86
C VAL A 45 2.65 0.80 1.12
N ASN A 46 1.42 1.17 0.79
CA ASN A 46 0.83 2.48 1.07
C ASN A 46 -0.03 2.39 2.33
N MET A 47 0.18 3.31 3.25
CA MET A 47 -0.51 3.39 4.53
C MET A 47 -1.27 4.70 4.60
N ILE A 48 -2.59 4.66 4.47
CA ILE A 48 -3.47 5.83 4.34
C ILE A 48 -4.28 5.96 5.65
N ASN A 49 -4.05 7.04 6.39
CA ASN A 49 -4.84 7.33 7.58
C ASN A 49 -6.24 7.81 7.16
N THR A 50 -7.27 7.04 7.51
CA THR A 50 -8.65 7.31 7.08
C THR A 50 -9.31 8.51 7.78
N LYS A 51 -8.69 9.05 8.83
CA LYS A 51 -9.22 10.16 9.64
C LYS A 51 -8.31 11.41 9.65
N ALA A 52 -7.15 11.35 9.00
CA ALA A 52 -6.24 12.50 8.97
C ALA A 52 -6.67 13.53 7.91
N ALA A 53 -6.26 14.78 8.13
CA ALA A 53 -6.31 15.80 7.09
C ALA A 53 -5.44 15.39 5.88
N VAL A 54 -5.81 15.83 4.70
CA VAL A 54 -5.23 15.39 3.40
C VAL A 54 -3.71 15.46 3.35
N ASP A 55 -3.11 16.47 3.96
CA ASP A 55 -1.66 16.74 3.90
C ASP A 55 -0.79 15.76 4.70
N GLN A 56 -1.39 14.96 5.59
CA GLN A 56 -0.70 13.99 6.44
C GLN A 56 -1.32 12.58 6.36
N ALA A 57 -2.10 12.35 5.32
CA ALA A 57 -2.95 11.18 5.25
C ALA A 57 -2.21 9.89 4.84
N SER A 58 -1.02 9.96 4.24
CA SER A 58 -0.39 8.77 3.68
C SER A 58 1.11 8.70 3.94
N ALA A 59 1.58 7.47 4.14
CA ALA A 59 2.98 7.09 4.15
C ALA A 59 3.18 5.88 3.23
N SER A 60 4.37 5.73 2.66
CA SER A 60 4.71 4.60 1.81
C SER A 60 6.01 3.96 2.25
N ALA A 61 6.09 2.64 2.13
CA ALA A 61 7.29 1.87 2.36
C ALA A 61 7.53 0.89 1.21
N SER A 62 8.78 0.60 0.91
CA SER A 62 9.16 -0.45 -0.03
C SER A 62 9.55 -1.70 0.73
N VAL A 63 9.16 -2.86 0.19
CA VAL A 63 9.52 -4.17 0.73
C VAL A 63 10.93 -4.52 0.30
N ASP A 64 11.73 -5.04 1.22
CA ASP A 64 13.10 -5.48 0.97
C ASP A 64 13.19 -6.89 0.33
N GLU A 65 14.41 -7.40 0.16
CA GLU A 65 14.65 -8.72 -0.44
C GLU A 65 14.16 -9.88 0.43
N LYS A 66 14.03 -9.66 1.76
CA LYS A 66 13.53 -10.65 2.72
C LYS A 66 12.02 -10.64 2.83
N GLY A 67 11.37 -9.67 2.18
CA GLY A 67 9.94 -9.48 2.29
C GLY A 67 9.52 -8.59 3.46
N GLU A 68 10.45 -7.92 4.12
CA GLU A 68 10.16 -7.08 5.26
C GLU A 68 9.90 -5.63 4.83
N PHE A 69 9.04 -4.94 5.56
CA PHE A 69 8.79 -3.51 5.41
C PHE A 69 8.55 -2.84 6.75
N GLU A 70 8.86 -1.57 6.81
CA GLU A 70 8.56 -0.70 7.95
C GLU A 70 8.22 0.69 7.44
N SER A 71 7.21 1.31 8.07
CA SER A 71 6.83 2.70 7.78
C SER A 71 7.98 3.66 8.05
N PRO A 72 8.10 4.77 7.32
CA PRO A 72 9.09 5.80 7.63
C PRO A 72 8.95 6.28 9.08
N LYS A 73 10.08 6.63 9.67
CA LYS A 73 10.13 7.11 11.06
C LYS A 73 9.17 8.29 11.25
N ASP A 74 8.44 8.28 12.35
CA ASP A 74 7.50 9.35 12.77
C ASP A 74 6.36 9.66 11.78
N SER A 75 6.17 8.82 10.75
CA SER A 75 5.10 8.98 9.76
C SER A 75 3.75 8.44 10.20
N ILE A 76 3.74 7.54 11.20
CA ILE A 76 2.54 6.87 11.68
C ILE A 76 2.17 7.38 13.07
N LYS A 77 0.90 7.71 13.24
CA LYS A 77 0.29 8.04 14.53
C LYS A 77 -0.77 7.00 14.88
N PRO A 78 -1.13 6.84 16.16
CA PRO A 78 -2.26 5.99 16.51
C PRO A 78 -3.53 6.38 15.74
N GLY A 79 -4.22 5.39 15.17
CA GLY A 79 -5.41 5.63 14.36
C GLY A 79 -5.77 4.47 13.45
N VAL A 80 -6.73 4.69 12.55
CA VAL A 80 -7.19 3.69 11.59
C VAL A 80 -6.56 3.96 10.23
N TYR A 81 -5.89 2.95 9.70
CA TYR A 81 -5.19 3.01 8.41
C TYR A 81 -5.76 2.02 7.41
N LYS A 82 -5.93 2.45 6.19
CA LYS A 82 -6.08 1.59 5.02
C LYS A 82 -4.69 1.30 4.49
N VAL A 83 -4.29 0.04 4.53
CA VAL A 83 -2.99 -0.42 4.02
C VAL A 83 -3.21 -1.07 2.66
N GLU A 84 -2.59 -0.54 1.63
CA GLU A 84 -2.65 -1.06 0.27
C GLU A 84 -1.27 -1.58 -0.12
N VAL A 85 -1.21 -2.83 -0.55
CA VAL A 85 0.01 -3.49 -0.99
C VAL A 85 -0.09 -3.85 -2.45
N SER A 86 0.84 -3.36 -3.24
CA SER A 86 0.79 -3.50 -4.69
C SER A 86 2.15 -3.80 -5.32
N ARG A 87 2.11 -4.55 -6.42
CA ARG A 87 3.24 -4.82 -7.31
C ARG A 87 2.70 -5.13 -8.71
N ILE A 88 3.44 -4.74 -9.74
CA ILE A 88 3.09 -5.07 -11.12
C ILE A 88 3.05 -6.60 -11.29
N GLY A 89 1.97 -7.13 -11.89
CA GLY A 89 1.75 -8.56 -12.08
C GLY A 89 1.10 -9.27 -10.89
N TYR A 90 0.75 -8.54 -9.83
CA TYR A 90 0.10 -9.05 -8.64
C TYR A 90 -1.23 -8.35 -8.38
N GLU A 91 -2.14 -9.04 -7.71
CA GLU A 91 -3.40 -8.46 -7.24
C GLU A 91 -3.12 -7.54 -6.05
N THR A 92 -3.59 -6.30 -6.13
CA THR A 92 -3.49 -5.37 -5.00
C THR A 92 -4.26 -5.91 -3.81
N GLN A 93 -3.59 -6.00 -2.66
CA GLN A 93 -4.22 -6.34 -1.39
C GLN A 93 -4.51 -5.07 -0.60
N THR A 94 -5.66 -5.05 0.04
CA THR A 94 -6.08 -3.92 0.86
C THR A 94 -6.58 -4.45 2.20
N GLU A 95 -6.07 -3.88 3.29
CA GLU A 95 -6.46 -4.21 4.65
C GLU A 95 -6.68 -2.93 5.45
N THR A 96 -7.72 -2.91 6.28
CA THR A 96 -7.95 -1.81 7.23
C THR A 96 -7.50 -2.25 8.61
N VAL A 97 -6.59 -1.50 9.21
CA VAL A 97 -5.96 -1.84 10.48
C VAL A 97 -6.05 -0.70 11.48
N GLU A 98 -6.24 -1.03 12.74
CA GLU A 98 -6.12 -0.10 13.84
C GLU A 98 -4.69 -0.15 14.39
N VAL A 99 -4.06 1.01 14.46
CA VAL A 99 -2.68 1.20 14.93
C VAL A 99 -2.73 1.87 16.29
N GLY A 100 -2.27 1.16 17.30
CA GLY A 100 -2.11 1.70 18.66
C GLY A 100 -0.74 2.37 18.87
N SER A 101 -0.47 2.81 20.10
CA SER A 101 0.79 3.47 20.48
C SER A 101 2.04 2.61 20.28
N PHE A 102 1.89 1.29 20.28
CA PHE A 102 3.00 0.33 20.04
C PHE A 102 3.17 -0.08 18.58
N GLY A 103 2.39 0.53 17.68
CA GLY A 103 2.40 0.20 16.27
C GLY A 103 1.58 -1.06 15.92
N LYS A 104 1.74 -1.54 14.69
CA LYS A 104 1.05 -2.72 14.16
C LYS A 104 1.99 -3.58 13.32
N LYS A 105 1.96 -4.89 13.53
CA LYS A 105 2.64 -5.87 12.68
C LYS A 105 1.62 -6.52 11.74
N LEU A 106 1.99 -6.64 10.45
CA LEU A 106 1.16 -7.22 9.40
C LEU A 106 1.87 -8.39 8.71
N GLU A 107 1.09 -9.38 8.26
CA GLU A 107 1.56 -10.49 7.44
C GLU A 107 0.67 -10.56 6.19
N ILE A 108 1.22 -10.19 5.05
CA ILE A 108 0.47 -9.97 3.82
C ILE A 108 0.89 -11.00 2.78
N LYS A 109 -0.09 -11.65 2.15
CA LYS A 109 0.12 -12.53 1.01
C LYS A 109 -0.31 -11.81 -0.27
N LEU A 110 0.63 -11.57 -1.16
CA LEU A 110 0.37 -10.90 -2.44
C LEU A 110 0.27 -11.94 -3.54
N ARG A 111 -0.92 -12.08 -4.13
CA ARG A 111 -1.24 -13.11 -5.11
C ARG A 111 -0.85 -12.69 -6.51
N LYS A 112 -0.12 -13.54 -7.22
CA LYS A 112 0.23 -13.35 -8.62
C LYS A 112 -1.00 -13.44 -9.51
N ILE A 113 -1.14 -12.51 -10.44
CA ILE A 113 -2.22 -12.52 -11.44
C ILE A 113 -1.96 -13.66 -12.41
N ASP A 114 -2.98 -14.50 -12.62
CA ASP A 114 -2.94 -15.54 -13.63
C ASP A 114 -3.21 -14.92 -15.01
N GLU A 115 -2.17 -14.71 -15.79
CA GLU A 115 -2.27 -14.12 -17.14
C GLU A 115 -3.17 -14.95 -18.08
N ALA A 116 -3.27 -16.25 -17.86
CA ALA A 116 -4.13 -17.11 -18.65
C ALA A 116 -5.63 -16.83 -18.43
N LYS A 117 -5.97 -16.24 -17.27
CA LYS A 117 -7.35 -15.85 -16.94
C LYS A 117 -7.68 -14.40 -17.33
N ARG A 118 -6.69 -13.61 -17.73
CA ARG A 118 -6.97 -12.33 -18.37
C ARG A 118 -7.74 -12.58 -19.64
N LYS A 119 -9.05 -12.32 -19.62
CA LYS A 119 -9.82 -12.21 -20.86
C LYS A 119 -9.13 -11.10 -21.65
N SER A 120 -8.48 -11.47 -22.77
CA SER A 120 -8.11 -10.47 -23.75
C SER A 120 -9.41 -9.77 -24.13
N ILE A 121 -9.52 -8.49 -23.83
CA ILE A 121 -10.54 -7.66 -24.46
C ILE A 121 -10.10 -7.64 -25.92
N LYS A 122 -10.66 -8.58 -26.72
CA LYS A 122 -10.60 -8.46 -28.16
C LYS A 122 -11.30 -7.15 -28.44
N GLY A 123 -10.56 -6.15 -28.88
CA GLY A 123 -11.15 -4.96 -29.45
C GLY A 123 -12.19 -5.44 -30.45
N ALA A 124 -13.42 -4.97 -30.34
CA ALA A 124 -14.43 -5.26 -31.33
C ALA A 124 -13.87 -4.79 -32.67
N THR A 125 -13.61 -5.74 -33.56
CA THR A 125 -13.22 -5.48 -34.95
C THR A 125 -14.46 -5.25 -35.81
N SER A 126 -15.51 -4.65 -35.26
CA SER A 126 -16.63 -4.19 -36.03
C SER A 126 -16.40 -2.72 -36.39
N ASP A 127 -16.46 -2.41 -37.67
CA ASP A 127 -16.39 -1.05 -38.22
C ASP A 127 -17.52 -0.12 -37.72
N GLU A 128 -18.31 -0.58 -36.75
CA GLU A 128 -19.39 0.17 -36.11
C GLU A 128 -18.99 0.90 -34.84
N ASP A 129 -17.77 0.66 -34.31
CA ASP A 129 -17.24 1.48 -33.24
C ASP A 129 -16.75 2.83 -33.81
N LYS A 130 -17.75 3.67 -34.10
CA LYS A 130 -17.53 5.07 -34.45
C LYS A 130 -16.81 5.73 -33.28
N ILE A 131 -15.50 5.96 -33.42
CA ILE A 131 -14.72 6.74 -32.49
C ILE A 131 -15.33 8.13 -32.50
N ILE A 132 -16.15 8.43 -31.51
CA ILE A 132 -16.65 9.79 -31.28
C ILE A 132 -15.45 10.58 -30.81
N ASN A 133 -14.87 11.33 -31.75
CA ASN A 133 -13.77 12.25 -31.43
C ASN A 133 -14.32 13.33 -30.50
N PRO A 134 -13.87 13.46 -29.25
CA PRO A 134 -14.47 14.41 -28.30
C PRO A 134 -14.26 15.88 -28.66
N GLY A 135 -13.73 16.18 -29.84
CA GLY A 135 -13.51 17.53 -30.38
C GLY A 135 -14.55 18.02 -31.39
N GLU A 136 -15.46 17.18 -31.89
CA GLU A 136 -16.53 17.63 -32.79
C GLU A 136 -17.79 18.02 -32.00
N VAL A 137 -17.73 19.15 -31.33
CA VAL A 137 -18.94 19.84 -30.88
C VAL A 137 -19.52 20.56 -32.10
N ASN A 138 -20.57 20.01 -32.66
CA ASN A 138 -21.34 20.65 -33.72
C ASN A 138 -22.09 21.83 -33.11
N ILE A 139 -21.45 23.04 -33.15
CA ILE A 139 -22.08 24.26 -32.71
C ILE A 139 -23.05 24.70 -33.82
N GLN A 140 -24.29 24.29 -33.67
CA GLN A 140 -25.36 24.78 -34.52
C GLN A 140 -25.61 26.26 -34.18
N ALA A 141 -25.34 27.14 -35.14
CA ALA A 141 -25.59 28.57 -34.97
C ALA A 141 -27.09 28.81 -34.76
N PRO A 142 -27.48 29.72 -33.85
CA PRO A 142 -28.87 30.08 -33.66
C PRO A 142 -29.44 30.66 -34.95
N ALA A 143 -30.60 30.13 -35.38
CA ALA A 143 -31.36 30.67 -36.49
C ALA A 143 -31.83 32.10 -36.14
N MET A 144 -31.50 33.07 -37.02
CA MET A 144 -32.05 34.44 -36.95
C MET A 144 -33.49 34.44 -37.46
#